data_bcded9ee13eadac8961d8f458e673ccf
#
_entry.id   bcded9ee13eadac8961d8f458e673ccf
#
_cell.length_a   1.000
_cell.length_b   1.000
_cell.length_c   1.000
_cell.angle_alpha   90.00
_cell.angle_beta   90.00
_cell.angle_gamma   90.00
#
_symmetry.space_group_name_H-M   'P 1'
#
loop_
_entity.id
_entity.type
_entity.pdbx_description
1 polymer ?
#
loop_
_entity_poly.entity_id
_entity_poly.type
_entity_poly.pdbx_seq_one_letter_code
_entity_poly.pdbx_strand_id
1 'polypeptide(L)'
;MALNYSVSLRPNPLDKDAAPKAYATSQINGELTLKQLSKRVSSQTTVSRADVVAVLTATVDNLLEALTEGKQVDFGELGKFRLQIASIGAEKLTDFTAAHITGVNIQYVPGEDLKTIFGTLEFQPVASRAAQAAALRAEKEGKTVADLLKSKNEPEV
;
A
#
# COMPACT_ATOMS: atom_id res chain seq x y z
N MET A 1 6.50 -13.14 -13.56
CA MET A 1 5.41 -12.95 -12.57
C MET A 1 4.72 -11.63 -12.87
N ALA A 2 3.38 -11.60 -12.91
CA ALA A 2 2.65 -10.40 -13.30
C ALA A 2 2.06 -9.69 -12.09
N LEU A 3 2.11 -8.35 -12.11
CA LEU A 3 1.38 -7.50 -11.18
C LEU A 3 -0.03 -7.29 -11.72
N ASN A 4 -1.02 -7.73 -10.96
CA ASN A 4 -2.41 -7.58 -11.34
C ASN A 4 -2.86 -6.13 -11.17
N TYR A 5 -3.60 -5.61 -12.15
CA TYR A 5 -4.20 -4.28 -12.06
C TYR A 5 -5.64 -4.27 -12.59
N SER A 6 -6.45 -3.35 -12.08
CA SER A 6 -7.76 -3.05 -12.64
C SER A 6 -7.82 -1.57 -13.02
N VAL A 7 -8.69 -1.26 -13.98
CA VAL A 7 -8.88 0.11 -14.46
C VAL A 7 -10.21 0.64 -13.93
N SER A 8 -10.21 1.88 -13.44
CA SER A 8 -11.41 2.59 -13.01
C SER A 8 -11.40 4.04 -13.48
N LEU A 9 -12.58 4.56 -13.78
CA LEU A 9 -12.74 5.98 -14.09
C LEU A 9 -12.68 6.79 -12.78
N ARG A 10 -11.91 7.88 -12.80
CA ARG A 10 -11.83 8.83 -11.69
C ARG A 10 -12.11 10.24 -12.20
N PRO A 11 -13.01 10.99 -11.54
CA PRO A 11 -13.21 12.40 -11.85
C PRO A 11 -11.97 13.21 -11.44
N ASN A 12 -11.75 14.33 -12.12
CA ASN A 12 -10.70 15.27 -11.71
C ASN A 12 -11.17 16.05 -10.47
N PRO A 13 -10.46 15.99 -9.32
CA PRO A 13 -10.87 16.73 -8.13
C PRO A 13 -10.76 18.26 -8.27
N LEU A 14 -9.91 18.73 -9.19
CA LEU A 14 -9.68 20.16 -9.43
C LEU A 14 -10.62 20.75 -10.47
N ASP A 15 -11.19 19.92 -11.35
CA ASP A 15 -12.09 20.34 -12.42
C ASP A 15 -13.22 19.32 -12.53
N LYS A 16 -14.39 19.68 -12.00
CA LYS A 16 -15.57 18.83 -11.95
C LYS A 16 -16.24 18.66 -13.30
N ASP A 17 -16.01 19.59 -14.23
CA ASP A 17 -16.58 19.58 -15.57
C ASP A 17 -15.75 18.77 -16.57
N ALA A 18 -14.51 18.43 -16.20
CA ALA A 18 -13.65 17.58 -17.00
C ALA A 18 -14.16 16.13 -17.05
N ALA A 19 -14.12 15.52 -18.23
CA ALA A 19 -14.48 14.11 -18.40
C ALA A 19 -13.61 13.20 -17.51
N PRO A 20 -14.21 12.20 -16.83
CA PRO A 20 -13.46 11.24 -16.02
C PRO A 20 -12.39 10.51 -16.85
N LYS A 21 -11.20 10.36 -16.28
CA LYS A 21 -10.09 9.62 -16.91
C LYS A 21 -9.94 8.24 -16.30
N ALA A 22 -9.49 7.29 -17.12
CA ALA A 22 -9.20 5.94 -16.70
C ALA A 22 -7.82 5.86 -16.02
N TYR A 23 -7.78 5.31 -14.80
CA TYR A 23 -6.55 5.08 -14.04
C TYR A 23 -6.43 3.62 -13.63
N ALA A 24 -5.20 3.10 -13.72
CA ALA A 24 -4.88 1.78 -13.22
C ALA A 24 -4.72 1.79 -11.69
N THR A 25 -5.19 0.73 -11.05
CA THR A 25 -4.99 0.48 -9.62
C THR A 25 -4.48 -0.95 -9.45
N SER A 26 -3.37 -1.11 -8.72
CA SER A 26 -2.82 -2.43 -8.42
C SER A 26 -3.81 -3.29 -7.64
N GLN A 27 -3.89 -4.57 -7.97
CA GLN A 27 -4.70 -5.56 -7.26
C GLN A 27 -3.79 -6.53 -6.52
N ILE A 28 -3.90 -6.52 -5.18
CA ILE A 28 -3.10 -7.39 -4.33
C ILE A 28 -3.56 -8.84 -4.53
N ASN A 29 -2.62 -9.74 -4.84
CA ASN A 29 -2.85 -11.15 -5.11
C ASN A 29 -2.55 -12.05 -3.90
N GLY A 30 -2.65 -11.51 -2.70
CA GLY A 30 -2.43 -12.24 -1.46
C GLY A 30 -1.45 -11.53 -0.52
N GLU A 31 -1.27 -12.11 0.65
CA GLU A 31 -0.38 -11.60 1.69
C GLU A 31 0.65 -12.66 2.06
N LEU A 32 1.91 -12.28 2.12
CA LEU A 32 2.98 -13.11 2.70
C LEU A 32 3.13 -12.75 4.19
N THR A 33 2.58 -13.57 5.05
CA THR A 33 2.64 -13.36 6.51
C THR A 33 4.06 -13.54 7.06
N LEU A 34 4.34 -12.94 8.23
CA LEU A 34 5.62 -13.13 8.93
C LEU A 34 5.95 -14.61 9.17
N LYS A 35 4.93 -15.43 9.49
CA LYS A 35 5.07 -16.88 9.65
C LYS A 35 5.54 -17.57 8.37
N GLN A 36 5.04 -17.17 7.23
CA GLN A 36 5.44 -17.71 5.92
C GLN A 36 6.82 -17.19 5.52
N LEU A 37 7.10 -15.90 5.78
CA LEU A 37 8.41 -15.31 5.52
C LEU A 37 9.50 -16.00 6.35
N SER A 38 9.30 -16.15 7.66
CA SER A 38 10.27 -16.82 8.55
C SER A 38 10.53 -18.27 8.13
N LYS A 39 9.50 -18.99 7.64
CA LYS A 39 9.66 -20.33 7.08
C LYS A 39 10.54 -20.33 5.82
N ARG A 40 10.36 -19.36 4.92
CA ARG A 40 11.17 -19.24 3.69
C ARG A 40 12.63 -18.92 4.04
N VAL A 41 12.87 -17.94 4.91
CA VAL A 41 14.22 -17.57 5.33
C VAL A 41 14.92 -18.75 6.00
N SER A 42 14.25 -19.43 6.95
CA SER A 42 14.80 -20.62 7.61
C SER A 42 15.11 -21.78 6.65
N SER A 43 14.41 -21.90 5.54
CA SER A 43 14.72 -22.94 4.52
C SER A 43 15.91 -22.58 3.63
N GLN A 44 16.31 -21.32 3.59
CA GLN A 44 17.41 -20.80 2.76
C GLN A 44 18.69 -20.52 3.57
N THR A 45 18.61 -20.60 4.90
CA THR A 45 19.70 -20.27 5.83
C THR A 45 19.78 -21.33 6.92
N THR A 46 20.83 -21.26 7.73
CA THR A 46 20.98 -22.11 8.92
C THR A 46 20.21 -21.60 10.14
N VAL A 47 19.54 -20.46 10.02
CA VAL A 47 18.80 -19.78 11.10
C VAL A 47 17.43 -20.42 11.32
N SER A 48 17.04 -20.67 12.57
CA SER A 48 15.72 -21.20 12.89
C SER A 48 14.59 -20.16 12.63
N ARG A 49 13.36 -20.62 12.49
CA ARG A 49 12.20 -19.70 12.34
C ARG A 49 12.03 -18.76 13.55
N ALA A 50 12.31 -19.28 14.76
CA ALA A 50 12.23 -18.49 15.98
C ALA A 50 13.25 -17.37 15.99
N ASP A 51 14.48 -17.68 15.58
CA ASP A 51 15.56 -16.69 15.51
C ASP A 51 15.25 -15.61 14.45
N VAL A 52 14.69 -15.98 13.28
CA VAL A 52 14.26 -15.01 12.26
C VAL A 52 13.22 -14.04 12.83
N VAL A 53 12.23 -14.55 13.56
CA VAL A 53 11.21 -13.71 14.19
C VAL A 53 11.82 -12.81 15.24
N ALA A 54 12.71 -13.34 16.09
CA ALA A 54 13.39 -12.58 17.14
C ALA A 54 14.25 -11.44 16.56
N VAL A 55 15.02 -11.72 15.50
CA VAL A 55 15.84 -10.72 14.81
C VAL A 55 14.97 -9.63 14.20
N LEU A 56 13.87 -9.99 13.52
CA LEU A 56 12.96 -8.99 12.93
C LEU A 56 12.29 -8.13 13.99
N THR A 57 11.88 -8.71 15.13
CA THR A 57 11.32 -7.95 16.25
C THR A 57 12.33 -6.97 16.81
N ALA A 58 13.54 -7.43 17.14
CA ALA A 58 14.61 -6.56 17.63
C ALA A 58 14.99 -5.47 16.62
N THR A 59 14.92 -5.76 15.31
CA THR A 59 15.16 -4.78 14.26
C THR A 59 14.11 -3.66 14.29
N VAL A 60 12.83 -3.99 14.48
CA VAL A 60 11.76 -2.99 14.60
C VAL A 60 11.91 -2.14 15.85
N ASP A 61 12.29 -2.75 16.99
CA ASP A 61 12.52 -2.03 18.25
C ASP A 61 13.67 -1.01 18.11
N ASN A 62 14.80 -1.44 17.55
CA ASN A 62 15.94 -0.55 17.28
C ASN A 62 15.62 0.55 16.26
N LEU A 63 14.81 0.23 15.24
CA LEU A 63 14.34 1.22 14.27
C LEU A 63 13.51 2.30 14.97
N LEU A 64 12.57 1.89 15.83
CA LEU A 64 11.72 2.81 16.58
C LEU A 64 12.56 3.74 17.48
N GLU A 65 13.53 3.20 18.21
CA GLU A 65 14.43 3.96 19.07
C GLU A 65 15.21 5.00 18.25
N ALA A 66 15.88 4.57 17.18
CA ALA A 66 16.67 5.46 16.34
C ALA A 66 15.83 6.57 15.66
N LEU A 67 14.61 6.23 15.20
CA LEU A 67 13.69 7.23 14.63
C LEU A 67 13.22 8.24 15.68
N THR A 68 12.97 7.82 16.92
CA THR A 68 12.58 8.71 18.04
C THR A 68 13.69 9.69 18.39
N GLU A 69 14.94 9.28 18.22
CA GLU A 69 16.11 10.15 18.37
C GLU A 69 16.31 11.11 17.18
N GLY A 70 15.42 11.07 16.17
CA GLY A 70 15.51 11.90 14.98
C GLY A 70 16.52 11.42 13.94
N LYS A 71 17.02 10.18 14.07
CA LYS A 71 17.98 9.58 13.13
C LYS A 71 17.27 9.04 11.89
N GLN A 72 17.99 9.00 10.77
CA GLN A 72 17.65 8.18 9.63
C GLN A 72 18.30 6.82 9.80
N VAL A 73 17.55 5.74 9.55
CA VAL A 73 18.04 4.37 9.60
C VAL A 73 18.21 3.84 8.19
N ASP A 74 19.39 3.33 7.87
CA ASP A 74 19.75 2.74 6.58
C ASP A 74 19.86 1.23 6.73
N PHE A 75 19.01 0.49 6.02
CA PHE A 75 19.02 -0.98 5.94
C PHE A 75 19.65 -1.50 4.64
N GLY A 76 20.55 -0.73 4.04
CA GLY A 76 21.21 -1.15 2.81
C GLY A 76 20.22 -1.34 1.65
N GLU A 77 20.21 -2.53 1.06
CA GLU A 77 19.37 -2.87 -0.09
C GLU A 77 17.86 -2.79 0.19
N LEU A 78 17.46 -2.97 1.46
CA LEU A 78 16.06 -2.79 1.83
C LEU A 78 15.64 -1.31 1.71
N GLY A 79 16.57 -0.37 1.96
CA GLY A 79 16.29 1.06 1.88
C GLY A 79 16.40 1.79 3.21
N LYS A 80 15.89 3.01 3.23
CA LYS A 80 16.05 3.95 4.34
C LYS A 80 14.72 4.38 4.91
N PHE A 81 14.70 4.56 6.23
CA PHE A 81 13.56 5.05 6.98
C PHE A 81 13.94 6.36 7.69
N ARG A 82 13.07 7.34 7.64
CA ARG A 82 13.22 8.61 8.34
C ARG A 82 11.86 9.17 8.74
N LEU A 83 11.86 10.06 9.73
CA LEU A 83 10.66 10.82 10.07
C LEU A 83 10.52 12.04 9.18
N GLN A 84 9.29 12.35 8.82
CA GLN A 84 8.89 13.59 8.16
C GLN A 84 7.79 14.26 8.97
N ILE A 85 7.99 15.56 9.26
CA ILE A 85 7.04 16.35 10.03
C ILE A 85 5.98 16.91 9.07
N ALA A 86 4.71 16.82 9.50
CA ALA A 86 3.60 17.55 8.90
C ALA A 86 3.29 18.78 9.79
N SER A 87 3.13 19.94 9.20
CA SER A 87 2.81 21.18 9.93
C SER A 87 1.84 22.07 9.15
N ILE A 88 1.10 22.88 9.87
CA ILE A 88 0.38 24.04 9.32
C ILE A 88 1.35 25.23 9.27
N GLY A 89 1.18 26.11 8.26
CA GLY A 89 2.01 27.30 8.12
C GLY A 89 1.66 28.36 9.17
N ALA A 90 2.66 29.16 9.57
CA ALA A 90 2.48 30.42 10.29
C ALA A 90 2.76 31.59 9.34
N GLU A 91 2.19 32.77 9.60
CA GLU A 91 2.38 33.94 8.73
C GLU A 91 3.82 34.45 8.76
N LYS A 92 4.51 34.32 9.90
CA LYS A 92 5.89 34.74 10.08
C LYS A 92 6.72 33.61 10.71
N LEU A 93 8.01 33.60 10.40
CA LEU A 93 8.95 32.62 10.99
C LEU A 93 8.99 32.72 12.53
N THR A 94 8.84 33.93 13.08
CA THR A 94 8.85 34.19 14.54
C THR A 94 7.63 33.63 15.25
N ASP A 95 6.53 33.44 14.52
CA ASP A 95 5.26 33.00 15.07
C ASP A 95 5.12 31.46 15.03
N PHE A 96 6.05 30.79 14.34
CA PHE A 96 6.06 29.34 14.26
C PHE A 96 6.50 28.72 15.59
N THR A 97 5.67 27.86 16.15
CA THR A 97 5.94 27.12 17.39
C THR A 97 5.70 25.62 17.15
N ALA A 98 6.12 24.78 18.08
CA ALA A 98 5.87 23.34 18.04
C ALA A 98 4.37 22.98 17.96
N ALA A 99 3.47 23.87 18.39
CA ALA A 99 2.03 23.69 18.27
C ALA A 99 1.52 23.67 16.81
N HIS A 100 2.30 24.19 15.87
CA HIS A 100 1.99 24.14 14.44
C HIS A 100 2.31 22.77 13.82
N ILE A 101 3.01 21.88 14.52
CA ILE A 101 3.28 20.52 14.08
C ILE A 101 2.02 19.69 14.30
N THR A 102 1.43 19.21 13.22
CA THR A 102 0.16 18.45 13.21
C THR A 102 0.36 16.94 13.23
N GLY A 103 1.56 16.46 12.90
CA GLY A 103 1.85 15.04 12.90
C GLY A 103 3.24 14.70 12.40
N VAL A 104 3.57 13.42 12.51
CA VAL A 104 4.82 12.83 12.04
C VAL A 104 4.51 11.60 11.21
N ASN A 105 5.14 11.47 10.05
CA ASN A 105 5.00 10.33 9.16
C ASN A 105 6.34 9.63 9.00
N ILE A 106 6.32 8.31 8.90
CA ILE A 106 7.50 7.53 8.52
C ILE A 106 7.60 7.55 6.99
N GLN A 107 8.70 8.12 6.49
CA GLN A 107 9.03 8.07 5.09
C GLN A 107 10.00 6.92 4.82
N TYR A 108 9.61 6.06 3.89
CA TYR A 108 10.44 4.98 3.37
C TYR A 108 11.02 5.37 2.00
N VAL A 109 12.31 5.18 1.82
CA VAL A 109 13.02 5.36 0.55
C VAL A 109 13.61 4.00 0.17
N PRO A 110 13.16 3.36 -0.91
CA PRO A 110 13.64 2.03 -1.30
C PRO A 110 15.13 2.06 -1.66
N GLY A 111 15.80 0.94 -1.40
CA GLY A 111 17.17 0.67 -1.85
C GLY A 111 17.23 0.50 -3.38
N GLU A 112 18.45 0.40 -3.94
CA GLU A 112 18.64 0.37 -5.40
C GLU A 112 17.97 -0.85 -6.04
N ASP A 113 18.07 -2.03 -5.43
CA ASP A 113 17.45 -3.26 -5.96
C ASP A 113 15.91 -3.14 -6.03
N LEU A 114 15.29 -2.50 -5.03
CA LEU A 114 13.86 -2.30 -5.00
C LEU A 114 13.37 -1.19 -5.95
N LYS A 115 14.23 -0.23 -6.31
CA LYS A 115 13.90 0.79 -7.32
C LYS A 115 13.82 0.21 -8.73
N THR A 116 14.60 -0.82 -9.02
CA THR A 116 14.65 -1.45 -10.35
C THR A 116 13.49 -2.39 -10.63
N ILE A 117 12.65 -2.69 -9.63
CA ILE A 117 11.57 -3.67 -9.73
C ILE A 117 10.60 -3.38 -10.91
N PHE A 118 10.37 -2.10 -11.24
CA PHE A 118 9.48 -1.71 -12.34
C PHE A 118 9.91 -2.29 -13.68
N GLY A 119 11.22 -2.32 -13.94
CA GLY A 119 11.78 -2.83 -15.23
C GLY A 119 11.60 -4.34 -15.41
N THR A 120 11.29 -5.09 -14.35
CA THR A 120 11.13 -6.55 -14.35
C THR A 120 9.68 -7.02 -14.22
N LEU A 121 8.75 -6.08 -14.06
CA LEU A 121 7.33 -6.39 -13.85
C LEU A 121 6.57 -6.52 -15.16
N GLU A 122 5.82 -7.59 -15.29
CA GLU A 122 4.75 -7.75 -16.27
C GLU A 122 3.43 -7.29 -15.66
N PHE A 123 2.54 -6.71 -16.46
CA PHE A 123 1.26 -6.21 -16.00
C PHE A 123 0.11 -7.03 -16.58
N GLN A 124 -0.77 -7.54 -15.71
CA GLN A 124 -1.93 -8.33 -16.11
C GLN A 124 -3.23 -7.65 -15.70
N PRO A 125 -4.13 -7.33 -16.65
CA PRO A 125 -5.42 -6.76 -16.31
C PRO A 125 -6.31 -7.82 -15.65
N VAL A 126 -6.99 -7.43 -14.56
CA VAL A 126 -7.95 -8.29 -13.84
C VAL A 126 -9.22 -7.49 -13.53
N ALA A 127 -10.32 -8.19 -13.27
CA ALA A 127 -11.54 -7.54 -12.83
C ALA A 127 -11.34 -6.81 -11.50
N SER A 128 -11.97 -5.65 -11.32
CA SER A 128 -11.94 -4.92 -10.06
C SER A 128 -12.54 -5.76 -8.92
N ARG A 129 -12.16 -5.49 -7.67
CA ARG A 129 -12.75 -6.17 -6.50
C ARG A 129 -14.27 -6.06 -6.45
N ALA A 130 -14.82 -4.91 -6.86
CA ALA A 130 -16.26 -4.71 -6.95
C ALA A 130 -16.90 -5.64 -8.00
N ALA A 131 -16.28 -5.78 -9.17
CA ALA A 131 -16.75 -6.68 -10.21
C ALA A 131 -16.62 -8.16 -9.80
N GLN A 132 -15.54 -8.55 -9.13
CA GLN A 132 -15.36 -9.89 -8.58
C GLN A 132 -16.41 -10.21 -7.50
N ALA A 133 -16.66 -9.25 -6.59
CA ALA A 133 -17.69 -9.42 -5.56
C ALA A 133 -19.11 -9.50 -6.18
N ALA A 134 -19.39 -8.73 -7.23
CA ALA A 134 -20.65 -8.80 -7.96
C ALA A 134 -20.82 -10.17 -8.66
N ALA A 135 -19.75 -10.68 -9.28
CA ALA A 135 -19.77 -12.01 -9.91
C ALA A 135 -20.05 -13.11 -8.89
N LEU A 136 -19.37 -13.09 -7.72
CA LEU A 136 -19.61 -14.07 -6.64
C LEU A 136 -21.03 -14.00 -6.06
N ARG A 137 -21.62 -12.80 -5.97
CA ARG A 137 -23.01 -12.65 -5.54
C ARG A 137 -23.98 -13.20 -6.58
N ALA A 138 -23.76 -12.89 -7.85
CA ALA A 138 -24.56 -13.40 -8.96
C ALA A 138 -24.55 -14.94 -8.97
N GLU A 139 -23.40 -15.55 -8.80
CA GLU A 139 -23.26 -17.00 -8.72
C GLU A 139 -24.05 -17.60 -7.53
N LYS A 140 -23.93 -16.98 -6.33
CA LYS A 140 -24.68 -17.43 -5.14
C LYS A 140 -26.19 -17.27 -5.28
N GLU A 141 -26.66 -16.26 -5.99
CA GLU A 141 -28.08 -15.98 -6.20
C GLU A 141 -28.64 -16.68 -7.47
N GLY A 142 -27.82 -17.41 -8.20
CA GLY A 142 -28.22 -18.03 -9.47
C GLY A 142 -28.60 -17.04 -10.56
N LYS A 143 -28.07 -15.80 -10.49
CA LYS A 143 -28.34 -14.69 -11.41
C LYS A 143 -27.10 -14.35 -12.21
N THR A 144 -27.27 -13.60 -13.29
CA THR A 144 -26.14 -13.04 -14.02
C THR A 144 -25.71 -11.70 -13.38
N VAL A 145 -24.44 -11.30 -13.58
CA VAL A 145 -23.95 -9.97 -13.13
C VAL A 145 -24.77 -8.84 -13.75
N ALA A 146 -25.27 -9.02 -14.99
CA ALA A 146 -26.10 -8.07 -15.69
C ALA A 146 -27.47 -7.87 -15.00
N ASP A 147 -28.05 -8.92 -14.44
CA ASP A 147 -29.33 -8.87 -13.72
C ASP A 147 -29.18 -8.12 -12.39
N LEU A 148 -28.06 -8.31 -11.68
CA LEU A 148 -27.76 -7.58 -10.45
C LEU A 148 -27.52 -6.08 -10.68
N LEU A 149 -26.95 -5.72 -11.82
CA LEU A 149 -26.75 -4.29 -12.19
C LEU A 149 -28.05 -3.61 -12.59
N LYS A 150 -28.99 -4.34 -13.21
CA LYS A 150 -30.32 -3.82 -13.55
C LYS A 150 -31.17 -3.57 -12.31
N SER A 151 -31.18 -4.50 -11.34
CA SER A 151 -31.95 -4.35 -10.10
C SER A 151 -31.49 -3.18 -9.21
N LYS A 152 -30.25 -2.70 -9.41
CA LYS A 152 -29.69 -1.57 -8.67
C LYS A 152 -30.04 -0.20 -9.29
N ASN A 153 -30.49 -0.19 -10.53
CA ASN A 153 -30.87 1.02 -11.29
C ASN A 153 -32.38 1.23 -11.39
N GLU A 154 -33.20 0.34 -10.84
CA GLU A 154 -34.64 0.59 -10.72
C GLU A 154 -34.87 1.43 -9.45
N PRO A 155 -35.41 2.66 -9.56
CA PRO A 155 -35.80 3.43 -8.38
C PRO A 155 -36.92 2.67 -7.65
N GLU A 156 -36.78 2.50 -6.34
CA GLU A 156 -37.88 2.05 -5.49
C GLU A 156 -39.06 3.03 -5.67
N VAL A 157 -40.17 2.51 -6.18
CA VAL A 157 -41.46 3.22 -6.33
C VAL A 157 -42.19 3.20 -5.00
#